data_be2c5dad988cfb2fbe1f5fe8bddb3abd
#
_entry.id   be2c5dad988cfb2fbe1f5fe8bddb3abd
#
_cell.length_a   1.000
_cell.length_b   1.000
_cell.length_c   1.000
_cell.angle_alpha   90.00
_cell.angle_beta   90.00
_cell.angle_gamma   90.00
#
_symmetry.space_group_name_H-M   'P 1'
#
loop_
_entity.id
_entity.type
_entity.pdbx_description
1 polymer ?
#
loop_
_entity_poly.entity_id
_entity_poly.type
_entity_poly.pdbx_seq_one_letter_code
_entity_poly.pdbx_strand_id
1 'polypeptide(L)'
;MAAAACIGLLILQLGLQQVFAVAPKLQTPPDAALPSTSLSVVIPAYNEAANIGACLAAVLSSESPCNSWEVLVVDDDSSDATTELALRTADEQGASAAEVHLVQAGPRPDGERWVGKNWACTRAMEQVSSSWVLFIDADVRLKPDALRRALAQAIDEEADLFSLAPRLVCGCLAEWMVQPIMASLLGLGFPIVAANDPASSVAFAAGPFMLFRRRTYDAIGGHRA
;
A
#
# COMPACT_ATOMS: atom_id res chain seq x y z
N MET A 1 11.34 4.12 -41.52
CA MET A 1 10.49 4.68 -40.45
C MET A 1 10.10 3.60 -39.44
N ALA A 2 9.42 2.51 -39.81
CA ALA A 2 8.98 1.45 -38.87
C ALA A 2 10.13 0.77 -38.09
N ALA A 3 11.23 0.42 -38.76
CA ALA A 3 12.39 -0.20 -38.11
C ALA A 3 13.04 0.71 -37.03
N ALA A 4 13.15 2.01 -37.28
CA ALA A 4 13.67 2.96 -36.30
C ALA A 4 12.77 3.10 -35.10
N ALA A 5 11.44 3.08 -35.28
CA ALA A 5 10.46 3.08 -34.20
C ALA A 5 10.55 1.80 -33.35
N CYS A 6 10.68 0.63 -33.97
CA CYS A 6 10.85 -0.66 -33.25
C CYS A 6 12.16 -0.69 -32.46
N ILE A 7 13.26 -0.19 -32.99
CA ILE A 7 14.54 -0.10 -32.27
C ILE A 7 14.41 0.85 -31.07
N GLY A 8 13.78 2.02 -31.25
CA GLY A 8 13.55 2.96 -30.17
C GLY A 8 12.73 2.36 -29.04
N LEU A 9 11.65 1.65 -29.36
CA LEU A 9 10.82 0.94 -28.37
C LEU A 9 11.61 -0.16 -27.65
N LEU A 10 12.44 -0.91 -28.37
CA LEU A 10 13.28 -1.95 -27.75
C LEU A 10 14.30 -1.36 -26.78
N ILE A 11 14.98 -0.26 -27.17
CA ILE A 11 15.93 0.44 -26.30
C ILE A 11 15.21 0.96 -25.03
N LEU A 12 14.04 1.57 -25.20
CA LEU A 12 13.22 2.05 -24.10
C LEU A 12 12.85 0.89 -23.16
N GLN A 13 12.38 -0.22 -23.71
CA GLN A 13 11.99 -1.40 -22.92
C GLN A 13 13.17 -2.02 -22.17
N LEU A 14 14.34 -2.12 -22.79
CA LEU A 14 15.57 -2.60 -22.14
C LEU A 14 16.03 -1.65 -21.03
N GLY A 15 15.97 -0.34 -21.25
CA GLY A 15 16.29 0.68 -20.24
C GLY A 15 15.37 0.56 -19.01
N LEU A 16 14.07 0.38 -19.24
CA LEU A 16 13.11 0.21 -18.16
C LEU A 16 13.28 -1.10 -17.39
N GLN A 17 13.57 -2.19 -18.08
CA GLN A 17 13.90 -3.46 -17.41
C GLN A 17 15.12 -3.30 -16.50
N GLN A 18 16.12 -2.53 -16.90
CA GLN A 18 17.28 -2.21 -16.05
C GLN A 18 16.87 -1.39 -14.82
N VAL A 19 16.03 -0.35 -14.96
CA VAL A 19 15.55 0.44 -13.82
C VAL A 19 14.82 -0.41 -12.81
N PHE A 20 13.92 -1.30 -13.25
CA PHE A 20 13.23 -2.22 -12.36
C PHE A 20 14.12 -3.34 -11.80
N ALA A 21 15.18 -3.72 -12.51
CA ALA A 21 16.14 -4.72 -12.02
C ALA A 21 17.02 -4.19 -10.89
N VAL A 22 17.36 -2.90 -10.92
CA VAL A 22 18.16 -2.23 -9.88
C VAL A 22 17.31 -1.61 -8.76
N ALA A 23 15.98 -1.58 -8.90
CA ALA A 23 15.10 -1.11 -7.84
C ALA A 23 15.30 -1.95 -6.57
N PRO A 24 15.34 -1.31 -5.39
CA PRO A 24 15.43 -2.03 -4.12
C PRO A 24 14.33 -3.09 -4.01
N LYS A 25 14.67 -4.24 -3.46
CA LYS A 25 13.74 -5.35 -3.25
C LYS A 25 13.53 -5.56 -1.77
N LEU A 26 12.31 -5.98 -1.43
CA LEU A 26 11.99 -6.36 -0.07
C LEU A 26 12.89 -7.49 0.41
N GLN A 27 13.69 -7.22 1.43
CA GLN A 27 14.67 -8.16 1.98
C GLN A 27 13.99 -9.13 2.96
N THR A 28 14.59 -10.29 3.14
CA THR A 28 14.17 -11.21 4.21
C THR A 28 14.79 -10.70 5.51
N PRO A 29 13.99 -10.40 6.55
CA PRO A 29 14.56 -10.00 7.83
C PRO A 29 15.42 -11.15 8.39
N PRO A 30 16.47 -10.85 9.13
CA PRO A 30 17.15 -11.88 9.92
C PRO A 30 16.14 -12.56 10.84
N ASP A 31 16.41 -13.81 11.27
CA ASP A 31 15.63 -14.55 12.26
C ASP A 31 15.72 -13.84 13.63
N ALA A 32 15.13 -12.68 13.73
CA ALA A 32 15.11 -11.84 14.90
C ALA A 32 13.74 -11.88 15.60
N ALA A 33 13.73 -11.58 16.87
CA ALA A 33 12.49 -11.36 17.62
C ALA A 33 11.61 -10.29 16.93
N LEU A 34 10.30 -10.40 17.10
CA LEU A 34 9.39 -9.39 16.57
C LEU A 34 9.74 -8.00 17.10
N PRO A 35 9.71 -6.95 16.26
CA PRO A 35 9.97 -5.58 16.71
C PRO A 35 9.05 -5.18 17.85
N SER A 36 9.61 -4.55 18.90
CA SER A 36 8.84 -3.98 20.01
C SER A 36 8.25 -2.63 19.59
N THR A 37 7.26 -2.68 18.71
CA THR A 37 6.56 -1.51 18.17
C THR A 37 5.10 -1.84 17.93
N SER A 38 4.32 -0.88 17.44
CA SER A 38 2.92 -1.05 17.09
C SER A 38 2.64 -0.61 15.65
N LEU A 39 1.72 -1.30 14.98
CA LEU A 39 1.32 -1.06 13.60
C LEU A 39 -0.21 -1.04 13.48
N SER A 40 -0.77 -0.02 12.83
CA SER A 40 -2.15 -0.04 12.33
C SER A 40 -2.14 -0.17 10.82
N VAL A 41 -2.87 -1.16 10.30
CA VAL A 41 -3.10 -1.35 8.86
C VAL A 41 -4.45 -0.72 8.51
N VAL A 42 -4.46 0.27 7.65
CA VAL A 42 -5.66 1.01 7.22
C VAL A 42 -6.03 0.60 5.80
N ILE A 43 -7.24 0.11 5.61
CA ILE A 43 -7.80 -0.31 4.33
C ILE A 43 -9.01 0.58 4.01
N PRO A 44 -8.83 1.69 3.29
CA PRO A 44 -9.97 2.49 2.83
C PRO A 44 -10.73 1.72 1.75
N ALA A 45 -12.05 1.71 1.82
CA ALA A 45 -12.92 0.97 0.92
C ALA A 45 -14.12 1.82 0.49
N TYR A 46 -14.41 1.82 -0.81
CA TYR A 46 -15.61 2.40 -1.40
C TYR A 46 -16.09 1.53 -2.56
N ASN A 47 -17.19 0.80 -2.37
CA ASN A 47 -17.74 -0.15 -3.35
C ASN A 47 -16.69 -1.21 -3.78
N GLU A 48 -16.05 -1.84 -2.81
CA GLU A 48 -14.98 -2.82 -2.99
C GLU A 48 -15.44 -4.27 -2.69
N ALA A 49 -16.73 -4.56 -2.86
CA ALA A 49 -17.28 -5.90 -2.60
C ALA A 49 -16.54 -7.03 -3.33
N ALA A 50 -16.00 -6.76 -4.53
CA ALA A 50 -15.23 -7.72 -5.30
C ALA A 50 -13.85 -8.03 -4.70
N ASN A 51 -13.32 -7.14 -3.86
CA ASN A 51 -11.91 -7.17 -3.44
C ASN A 51 -11.71 -7.28 -1.94
N ILE A 52 -12.53 -6.60 -1.13
CA ILE A 52 -12.28 -6.39 0.30
C ILE A 52 -12.08 -7.70 1.09
N GLY A 53 -12.90 -8.72 0.83
CA GLY A 53 -12.79 -9.99 1.52
C GLY A 53 -11.42 -10.66 1.30
N ALA A 54 -10.96 -10.74 0.04
CA ALA A 54 -9.67 -11.35 -0.27
C ALA A 54 -8.47 -10.49 0.17
N CYS A 55 -8.61 -9.15 0.19
CA CYS A 55 -7.60 -8.25 0.75
C CYS A 55 -7.45 -8.47 2.25
N LEU A 56 -8.56 -8.37 2.98
CA LEU A 56 -8.58 -8.53 4.44
C LEU A 56 -8.10 -9.92 4.87
N ALA A 57 -8.55 -10.99 4.19
CA ALA A 57 -8.08 -12.34 4.45
C ALA A 57 -6.55 -12.49 4.27
N ALA A 58 -5.99 -11.87 3.22
CA ALA A 58 -4.55 -11.86 2.97
C ALA A 58 -3.77 -11.10 4.07
N VAL A 59 -4.33 -10.02 4.59
CA VAL A 59 -3.74 -9.26 5.71
C VAL A 59 -3.79 -10.09 7.00
N LEU A 60 -4.94 -10.65 7.35
CA LEU A 60 -5.14 -11.39 8.60
C LEU A 60 -4.40 -12.73 8.65
N SER A 61 -4.14 -13.35 7.48
CA SER A 61 -3.31 -14.55 7.36
C SER A 61 -1.81 -14.27 7.31
N SER A 62 -1.40 -12.99 7.37
CA SER A 62 0.01 -12.63 7.35
C SER A 62 0.71 -12.99 8.65
N GLU A 63 2.04 -13.25 8.55
CA GLU A 63 2.91 -13.34 9.73
C GLU A 63 2.83 -12.03 10.53
N SER A 64 2.75 -12.14 11.85
CA SER A 64 2.72 -10.96 12.73
C SER A 64 3.91 -10.04 12.45
N PRO A 65 3.67 -8.76 12.11
CA PRO A 65 4.75 -7.83 11.79
C PRO A 65 5.50 -7.32 13.04
N CYS A 66 4.81 -7.28 14.18
CA CYS A 66 5.32 -6.79 15.47
C CYS A 66 4.47 -7.33 16.62
N ASN A 67 4.81 -6.95 17.86
CA ASN A 67 4.13 -7.45 19.06
C ASN A 67 2.69 -6.97 19.22
N SER A 68 2.35 -5.82 18.64
CA SER A 68 1.00 -5.24 18.72
C SER A 68 0.61 -4.66 17.37
N TRP A 69 -0.48 -5.16 16.77
CA TRP A 69 -0.98 -4.62 15.53
C TRP A 69 -2.49 -4.81 15.38
N GLU A 70 -3.09 -3.96 14.59
CA GLU A 70 -4.52 -3.90 14.33
C GLU A 70 -4.81 -3.63 12.86
N VAL A 71 -6.03 -3.89 12.42
CA VAL A 71 -6.51 -3.60 11.07
C VAL A 71 -7.77 -2.76 11.14
N LEU A 72 -7.77 -1.61 10.45
CA LEU A 72 -8.93 -0.74 10.31
C LEU A 72 -9.42 -0.82 8.86
N VAL A 73 -10.61 -1.38 8.65
CA VAL A 73 -11.34 -1.27 7.38
C VAL A 73 -12.21 -0.03 7.47
N VAL A 74 -11.98 0.93 6.57
CA VAL A 74 -12.66 2.23 6.61
C VAL A 74 -13.60 2.35 5.42
N ASP A 75 -14.88 2.22 5.69
CA ASP A 75 -15.93 2.33 4.67
C ASP A 75 -16.29 3.80 4.38
N ASP A 76 -16.09 4.25 3.15
CA ASP A 76 -16.38 5.61 2.67
C ASP A 76 -17.77 5.68 2.02
N ASP A 77 -18.80 5.22 2.74
CA ASP A 77 -20.20 5.24 2.31
C ASP A 77 -20.48 4.29 1.11
N SER A 78 -20.02 3.03 1.21
CA SER A 78 -20.29 2.02 0.19
C SER A 78 -21.79 1.69 0.10
N SER A 79 -22.27 1.51 -1.12
CA SER A 79 -23.64 1.12 -1.43
C SER A 79 -23.80 -0.35 -1.80
N ASP A 80 -22.71 -1.08 -1.89
CA ASP A 80 -22.65 -2.52 -2.18
C ASP A 80 -22.40 -3.36 -0.91
N ALA A 81 -22.07 -4.64 -1.06
CA ALA A 81 -21.82 -5.56 0.05
C ALA A 81 -20.42 -5.41 0.71
N THR A 82 -19.70 -4.30 0.51
CA THR A 82 -18.33 -4.11 1.04
C THR A 82 -18.26 -4.33 2.54
N THR A 83 -19.08 -3.64 3.31
CA THR A 83 -19.13 -3.72 4.77
C THR A 83 -19.46 -5.13 5.27
N GLU A 84 -20.50 -5.78 4.68
CA GLU A 84 -20.91 -7.13 5.03
C GLU A 84 -19.77 -8.14 4.79
N LEU A 85 -19.11 -8.04 3.64
CA LEU A 85 -18.01 -8.93 3.29
C LEU A 85 -16.79 -8.73 4.18
N ALA A 86 -16.49 -7.50 4.60
CA ALA A 86 -15.41 -7.21 5.54
C ALA A 86 -15.69 -7.86 6.91
N LEU A 87 -16.88 -7.66 7.46
CA LEU A 87 -17.29 -8.26 8.75
C LEU A 87 -17.25 -9.78 8.70
N ARG A 88 -17.85 -10.39 7.66
CA ARG A 88 -17.84 -11.84 7.48
C ARG A 88 -16.42 -12.39 7.40
N THR A 89 -15.54 -11.73 6.65
CA THR A 89 -14.14 -12.18 6.52
C THR A 89 -13.41 -12.09 7.86
N ALA A 90 -13.63 -11.03 8.64
CA ALA A 90 -13.05 -10.90 9.97
C ALA A 90 -13.50 -12.04 10.90
N ASP A 91 -14.79 -12.36 10.90
CA ASP A 91 -15.37 -13.45 11.70
C ASP A 91 -14.83 -14.84 11.26
N GLU A 92 -14.71 -15.09 9.95
CA GLU A 92 -14.20 -16.34 9.37
C GLU A 92 -12.72 -16.58 9.71
N GLN A 93 -11.91 -15.53 9.83
CA GLN A 93 -10.49 -15.64 10.21
C GLN A 93 -10.31 -15.89 11.72
N GLY A 94 -11.34 -15.70 12.53
CA GLY A 94 -11.37 -16.04 13.96
C GLY A 94 -10.30 -15.34 14.78
N ALA A 95 -9.62 -16.09 15.67
CA ALA A 95 -8.56 -15.54 16.53
C ALA A 95 -7.28 -15.26 15.72
N SER A 96 -7.34 -14.28 14.84
CA SER A 96 -6.16 -13.69 14.18
C SER A 96 -5.28 -12.99 15.24
N ALA A 97 -3.98 -12.83 14.92
CA ALA A 97 -3.06 -12.07 15.77
C ALA A 97 -3.37 -10.55 15.78
N ALA A 98 -4.30 -10.09 14.92
CA ALA A 98 -4.70 -8.70 14.81
C ALA A 98 -6.15 -8.50 15.22
N GLU A 99 -6.43 -7.40 15.91
CA GLU A 99 -7.79 -6.91 16.11
C GLU A 99 -8.29 -6.21 14.85
N VAL A 100 -9.55 -6.45 14.45
CA VAL A 100 -10.15 -5.84 13.25
C VAL A 100 -11.22 -4.86 13.66
N HIS A 101 -11.11 -3.62 13.19
CA HIS A 101 -12.08 -2.55 13.41
C HIS A 101 -12.73 -2.14 12.09
N LEU A 102 -14.05 -2.08 12.05
CA LEU A 102 -14.78 -1.47 10.96
C LEU A 102 -15.13 -0.02 11.33
N VAL A 103 -14.65 0.92 10.54
CA VAL A 103 -14.83 2.36 10.73
C VAL A 103 -15.69 2.92 9.61
N GLN A 104 -16.74 3.66 9.95
CA GLN A 104 -17.48 4.45 8.97
C GLN A 104 -16.81 5.82 8.82
N ALA A 105 -16.43 6.20 7.61
CA ALA A 105 -15.81 7.50 7.35
C ALA A 105 -16.76 8.66 7.66
N GLY A 106 -18.05 8.42 7.47
CA GLY A 106 -19.08 9.43 7.67
C GLY A 106 -19.07 10.53 6.60
N PRO A 107 -19.99 11.52 6.71
CA PRO A 107 -20.12 12.56 5.70
C PRO A 107 -18.88 13.45 5.64
N ARG A 108 -18.54 13.86 4.42
CA ARG A 108 -17.47 14.84 4.18
C ARG A 108 -17.92 16.22 4.63
N PRO A 109 -17.01 17.04 5.23
CA PRO A 109 -17.34 18.40 5.63
C PRO A 109 -17.81 19.27 4.45
N ASP A 110 -18.83 20.09 4.66
CA ASP A 110 -19.33 21.00 3.64
C ASP A 110 -18.26 22.02 3.24
N GLY A 111 -18.15 22.25 1.93
CA GLY A 111 -17.19 23.21 1.37
C GLY A 111 -15.75 22.73 1.24
N GLU A 112 -15.41 21.57 1.75
CA GLU A 112 -14.10 20.95 1.58
C GLU A 112 -14.07 20.01 0.37
N ARG A 113 -12.95 20.00 -0.37
CA ARG A 113 -12.73 19.07 -1.47
C ARG A 113 -11.83 17.94 -1.00
N TRP A 114 -12.37 16.73 -1.01
CA TRP A 114 -11.62 15.51 -0.71
C TRP A 114 -11.44 14.68 -1.98
N VAL A 115 -10.24 14.19 -2.22
CA VAL A 115 -9.89 13.41 -3.42
C VAL A 115 -9.73 11.95 -3.06
N GLY A 116 -10.41 11.08 -3.81
CA GLY A 116 -10.30 9.63 -3.66
C GLY A 116 -10.48 9.17 -2.21
N LYS A 117 -9.54 8.39 -1.70
CA LYS A 117 -9.55 7.77 -0.37
C LYS A 117 -9.10 8.68 0.80
N ASN A 118 -8.73 9.94 0.52
CA ASN A 118 -8.10 10.80 1.55
C ASN A 118 -9.00 11.04 2.74
N TRP A 119 -10.33 11.16 2.54
CA TRP A 119 -11.28 11.32 3.63
C TRP A 119 -11.29 10.10 4.54
N ALA A 120 -11.48 8.90 3.99
CA ALA A 120 -11.47 7.65 4.74
C ALA A 120 -10.16 7.47 5.52
N CYS A 121 -9.01 7.72 4.88
CA CYS A 121 -7.70 7.65 5.55
C CYS A 121 -7.60 8.65 6.71
N THR A 122 -8.11 9.88 6.54
CA THR A 122 -8.12 10.89 7.61
C THR A 122 -8.96 10.45 8.80
N ARG A 123 -10.15 9.87 8.53
CA ARG A 123 -11.04 9.37 9.58
C ARG A 123 -10.45 8.19 10.34
N ALA A 124 -9.74 7.28 9.65
CA ALA A 124 -8.99 6.22 10.30
C ALA A 124 -7.99 6.75 11.32
N MET A 125 -7.25 7.78 10.94
CA MET A 125 -6.17 8.34 11.77
C MET A 125 -6.65 8.98 13.08
N GLU A 126 -7.94 9.27 13.21
CA GLU A 126 -8.54 9.73 14.47
C GLU A 126 -8.62 8.61 15.51
N GLN A 127 -8.57 7.35 15.09
CA GLN A 127 -8.63 6.16 15.96
C GLN A 127 -7.27 5.47 16.13
N VAL A 128 -6.30 5.75 15.24
CA VAL A 128 -4.97 5.14 15.26
C VAL A 128 -4.08 5.79 16.30
N SER A 129 -3.46 4.97 17.15
CA SER A 129 -2.46 5.40 18.14
C SER A 129 -1.08 4.74 17.96
N SER A 130 -0.94 3.83 17.00
CA SER A 130 0.27 3.07 16.76
C SER A 130 1.44 3.92 16.28
N SER A 131 2.67 3.43 16.49
CA SER A 131 3.91 4.09 16.07
C SER A 131 4.15 4.07 14.57
N TRP A 132 3.53 3.09 13.89
CA TRP A 132 3.56 2.92 12.44
C TRP A 132 2.14 2.81 11.90
N VAL A 133 1.92 3.36 10.72
CA VAL A 133 0.65 3.22 10.00
C VAL A 133 0.91 2.80 8.57
N LEU A 134 0.21 1.75 8.14
CA LEU A 134 0.25 1.24 6.77
C LEU A 134 -1.08 1.52 6.10
N PHE A 135 -1.06 2.22 4.98
CA PHE A 135 -2.21 2.35 4.09
C PHE A 135 -2.06 1.37 2.93
N ILE A 136 -3.08 0.54 2.70
CA ILE A 136 -3.14 -0.37 1.55
C ILE A 136 -4.47 -0.24 0.83
N ASP A 137 -4.45 -0.40 -0.49
CA ASP A 137 -5.68 -0.41 -1.29
C ASP A 137 -6.44 -1.73 -1.11
N ALA A 138 -7.76 -1.69 -1.18
CA ALA A 138 -8.63 -2.85 -0.95
C ALA A 138 -8.48 -3.98 -2.00
N ASP A 139 -7.83 -3.69 -3.12
CA ASP A 139 -7.52 -4.65 -4.19
C ASP A 139 -6.13 -5.29 -4.06
N VAL A 140 -5.34 -4.90 -3.04
CA VAL A 140 -4.00 -5.48 -2.77
C VAL A 140 -4.13 -6.88 -2.18
N ARG A 141 -3.21 -7.76 -2.57
CA ARG A 141 -3.05 -9.12 -2.01
C ARG A 141 -1.65 -9.26 -1.46
N LEU A 142 -1.52 -9.22 -0.14
CA LEU A 142 -0.22 -9.38 0.52
C LEU A 142 0.24 -10.84 0.48
N LYS A 143 1.55 -11.03 0.34
CA LYS A 143 2.18 -12.32 0.64
C LYS A 143 2.27 -12.49 2.16
N PRO A 144 2.29 -13.74 2.67
CA PRO A 144 2.28 -13.99 4.12
C PRO A 144 3.37 -13.28 4.91
N ASP A 145 4.56 -13.11 4.34
CA ASP A 145 5.74 -12.48 4.95
C ASP A 145 5.86 -10.97 4.70
N ALA A 146 4.97 -10.39 3.88
CA ALA A 146 5.15 -9.03 3.36
C ALA A 146 5.10 -7.95 4.46
N LEU A 147 4.14 -8.03 5.40
CA LEU A 147 4.03 -7.07 6.49
C LEU A 147 5.26 -7.09 7.39
N ARG A 148 5.67 -8.29 7.82
CA ARG A 148 6.83 -8.49 8.69
C ARG A 148 8.11 -7.96 8.05
N ARG A 149 8.33 -8.29 6.79
CA ARG A 149 9.52 -7.86 6.03
C ARG A 149 9.53 -6.35 5.82
N ALA A 150 8.38 -5.76 5.43
CA ALA A 150 8.30 -4.33 5.18
C ALA A 150 8.56 -3.51 6.45
N LEU A 151 7.94 -3.89 7.58
CA LEU A 151 8.14 -3.19 8.83
C LEU A 151 9.57 -3.36 9.36
N ALA A 152 10.13 -4.56 9.30
CA ALA A 152 11.51 -4.83 9.73
C ALA A 152 12.51 -4.01 8.91
N GLN A 153 12.36 -3.99 7.58
CA GLN A 153 13.24 -3.23 6.70
C GLN A 153 13.06 -1.71 6.89
N ALA A 154 11.82 -1.22 7.06
CA ALA A 154 11.57 0.19 7.34
C ALA A 154 12.20 0.67 8.67
N ILE A 155 12.26 -0.22 9.66
CA ILE A 155 12.92 0.07 10.94
C ILE A 155 14.44 0.08 10.77
N ASP A 156 15.01 -0.93 10.10
CA ASP A 156 16.44 -1.10 9.87
C ASP A 156 17.03 0.05 9.04
N GLU A 157 16.31 0.48 8.01
CA GLU A 157 16.69 1.61 7.14
C GLU A 157 16.34 2.99 7.75
N GLU A 158 15.80 3.03 8.98
CA GLU A 158 15.31 4.26 9.65
C GLU A 158 14.33 5.06 8.78
N ALA A 159 13.60 4.40 7.88
CA ALA A 159 12.72 5.04 6.92
C ALA A 159 11.56 5.78 7.62
N ASP A 160 11.22 6.96 7.13
CA ASP A 160 10.04 7.72 7.54
C ASP A 160 8.81 7.35 6.71
N LEU A 161 9.01 7.01 5.43
CA LEU A 161 8.04 6.45 4.51
C LEU A 161 8.68 5.28 3.76
N PHE A 162 8.06 4.12 3.85
CA PHE A 162 8.45 2.92 3.13
C PHE A 162 7.30 2.48 2.22
N SER A 163 7.57 2.29 0.94
CA SER A 163 6.53 1.98 -0.04
C SER A 163 6.92 0.78 -0.90
N LEU A 164 5.94 -0.05 -1.21
CA LEU A 164 6.09 -1.19 -2.11
C LEU A 164 5.23 -1.01 -3.35
N ALA A 165 5.85 -1.12 -4.51
CA ALA A 165 5.12 -1.24 -5.76
C ALA A 165 4.56 -2.66 -5.89
N PRO A 166 3.24 -2.86 -6.05
CA PRO A 166 2.65 -4.17 -6.18
C PRO A 166 3.01 -4.79 -7.54
N ARG A 167 3.07 -6.11 -7.58
CA ARG A 167 3.10 -6.83 -8.84
C ARG A 167 1.73 -6.74 -9.51
N LEU A 168 1.67 -6.17 -10.69
CA LEU A 168 0.44 -6.13 -11.48
C LEU A 168 0.11 -7.54 -12.00
N VAL A 169 -1.14 -7.94 -11.83
CA VAL A 169 -1.69 -9.20 -12.34
C VAL A 169 -2.56 -8.85 -13.55
N CYS A 170 -2.20 -9.36 -14.72
CA CYS A 170 -2.96 -9.16 -15.94
C CYS A 170 -3.92 -10.33 -16.15
N GLY A 171 -5.22 -10.08 -16.14
CA GLY A 171 -6.28 -11.08 -16.33
C GLY A 171 -6.70 -11.27 -17.79
N CYS A 172 -6.33 -10.34 -18.69
CA CYS A 172 -6.69 -10.42 -20.12
C CYS A 172 -5.58 -9.90 -21.03
N LEU A 173 -5.71 -10.20 -22.34
CA LEU A 173 -4.71 -9.79 -23.34
C LEU A 173 -4.55 -8.26 -23.43
N ALA A 174 -5.65 -7.50 -23.29
CA ALA A 174 -5.60 -6.04 -23.35
C ALA A 174 -4.74 -5.46 -22.21
N GLU A 175 -4.88 -6.00 -20.99
CA GLU A 175 -4.04 -5.61 -19.85
C GLU A 175 -2.57 -5.96 -20.09
N TRP A 176 -2.28 -7.15 -20.64
CA TRP A 176 -0.92 -7.54 -21.03
C TRP A 176 -0.28 -6.59 -22.04
N MET A 177 -1.06 -5.97 -22.91
CA MET A 177 -0.58 -4.99 -23.89
C MET A 177 -0.38 -3.60 -23.29
N VAL A 178 -1.28 -3.16 -22.39
CA VAL A 178 -1.30 -1.80 -21.85
C VAL A 178 -0.41 -1.65 -20.61
N GLN A 179 -0.40 -2.62 -19.72
CA GLN A 179 0.34 -2.55 -18.45
C GLN A 179 1.85 -2.28 -18.59
N PRO A 180 2.60 -2.90 -19.54
CA PRO A 180 4.00 -2.59 -19.73
C PRO A 180 4.23 -1.14 -20.19
N ILE A 181 3.31 -0.58 -20.98
CA ILE A 181 3.39 0.82 -21.44
C ILE A 181 3.18 1.76 -20.25
N MET A 182 2.17 1.51 -19.44
CA MET A 182 1.89 2.31 -18.24
C MET A 182 3.04 2.23 -17.22
N ALA A 183 3.57 1.02 -16.97
CA ALA A 183 4.74 0.83 -16.12
C ALA A 183 5.97 1.61 -16.65
N SER A 184 6.13 1.64 -17.97
CA SER A 184 7.18 2.37 -18.64
C SER A 184 7.05 3.89 -18.44
N LEU A 185 5.85 4.41 -18.62
CA LEU A 185 5.57 5.85 -18.42
C LEU A 185 5.79 6.27 -16.97
N LEU A 186 5.36 5.43 -16.02
CA LEU A 186 5.61 5.65 -14.59
C LEU A 186 7.11 5.62 -14.26
N GLY A 187 7.86 4.65 -14.80
CA GLY A 187 9.31 4.55 -14.58
C GLY A 187 10.10 5.73 -15.17
N LEU A 188 9.60 6.34 -16.27
CA LEU A 188 10.18 7.55 -16.85
C LEU A 188 9.81 8.82 -16.06
N GLY A 189 8.57 8.90 -15.56
CA GLY A 189 8.07 10.07 -14.83
C GLY A 189 8.55 10.13 -13.38
N PHE A 190 8.86 8.98 -12.78
CA PHE A 190 9.25 8.87 -11.38
C PHE A 190 10.59 8.15 -11.24
N PRO A 191 11.68 8.88 -10.99
CA PRO A 191 13.03 8.31 -10.91
C PRO A 191 13.19 7.51 -9.59
N ILE A 192 12.83 6.23 -9.62
CA ILE A 192 12.86 5.32 -8.46
C ILE A 192 14.23 5.32 -7.76
N VAL A 193 15.32 5.35 -8.54
CA VAL A 193 16.67 5.36 -7.97
C VAL A 193 16.91 6.63 -7.14
N ALA A 194 16.52 7.80 -7.67
CA ALA A 194 16.65 9.07 -6.94
C ALA A 194 15.72 9.15 -5.73
N ALA A 195 14.53 8.54 -5.78
CA ALA A 195 13.60 8.50 -4.65
C ALA A 195 14.09 7.62 -3.48
N ASN A 196 15.06 6.72 -3.75
CA ASN A 196 15.71 5.88 -2.74
C ASN A 196 17.09 6.41 -2.32
N ASP A 197 17.51 7.57 -2.81
CA ASP A 197 18.76 8.22 -2.42
C ASP A 197 18.47 9.27 -1.31
N PRO A 198 18.99 9.08 -0.07
CA PRO A 198 18.77 10.04 1.02
C PRO A 198 19.30 11.46 0.73
N ALA A 199 20.24 11.61 -0.21
CA ALA A 199 20.77 12.91 -0.61
C ALA A 199 19.89 13.60 -1.67
N SER A 200 18.89 12.91 -2.24
CA SER A 200 18.00 13.43 -3.27
C SER A 200 16.82 14.16 -2.66
N SER A 201 16.38 15.25 -3.31
CA SER A 201 15.11 15.92 -3.00
C SER A 201 13.88 15.26 -3.63
N VAL A 202 14.07 14.19 -4.41
CA VAL A 202 12.98 13.46 -5.07
C VAL A 202 12.30 12.55 -4.08
N ALA A 203 10.97 12.69 -3.95
CA ALA A 203 10.12 11.78 -3.18
C ALA A 203 9.11 11.09 -4.11
N PHE A 204 8.98 9.78 -4.00
CA PHE A 204 7.99 8.98 -4.69
C PHE A 204 7.54 7.81 -3.81
N ALA A 205 6.25 7.56 -3.77
CA ALA A 205 5.69 6.39 -3.11
C ALA A 205 4.60 5.75 -4.00
N ALA A 206 4.54 4.44 -4.03
CA ALA A 206 3.46 3.71 -4.68
C ALA A 206 2.24 3.68 -3.76
N GLY A 207 1.14 4.30 -4.19
CA GLY A 207 -0.09 4.45 -3.41
C GLY A 207 -0.70 3.16 -2.84
N PRO A 208 -0.61 2.01 -3.54
CA PRO A 208 -1.19 0.75 -3.03
C PRO A 208 -0.58 0.19 -1.74
N PHE A 209 0.63 0.61 -1.35
CA PHE A 209 1.26 0.21 -0.10
C PHE A 209 2.16 1.32 0.42
N MET A 210 1.71 2.06 1.43
CA MET A 210 2.45 3.17 2.04
C MET A 210 2.54 2.97 3.54
N LEU A 211 3.73 2.62 4.04
CA LEU A 211 4.03 2.44 5.45
C LEU A 211 4.75 3.69 5.97
N PHE A 212 4.11 4.41 6.85
CA PHE A 212 4.63 5.63 7.47
C PHE A 212 5.04 5.40 8.92
N ARG A 213 6.11 6.06 9.30
CA ARG A 213 6.35 6.36 10.71
C ARG A 213 5.33 7.41 11.16
N ARG A 214 4.56 7.14 12.22
CA ARG A 214 3.44 7.99 12.65
C ARG A 214 3.82 9.47 12.82
N ARG A 215 4.94 9.74 13.50
CA ARG A 215 5.41 11.12 13.71
C ARG A 215 5.62 11.90 12.40
N THR A 216 6.13 11.22 11.37
CA THR A 216 6.37 11.83 10.05
C THR A 216 5.08 12.06 9.31
N TYR A 217 4.15 11.09 9.34
CA TYR A 217 2.81 11.27 8.78
C TYR A 217 2.10 12.49 9.37
N ASP A 218 2.14 12.66 10.70
CA ASP A 218 1.53 13.80 11.37
C ASP A 218 2.23 15.12 11.01
N ALA A 219 3.57 15.12 10.93
CA ALA A 219 4.37 16.31 10.60
C ALA A 219 4.12 16.87 9.19
N ILE A 220 3.80 15.99 8.21
CA ILE A 220 3.48 16.43 6.84
C ILE A 220 2.00 16.75 6.65
N GLY A 221 1.16 16.67 7.69
CA GLY A 221 -0.29 16.94 7.62
C GLY A 221 -1.13 15.74 7.15
N GLY A 222 -0.49 14.60 6.87
CA GLY A 222 -1.15 13.36 6.46
C GLY A 222 -1.99 13.51 5.20
N HIS A 223 -3.15 12.86 5.14
CA HIS A 223 -4.07 12.92 4.01
C HIS A 223 -4.92 14.21 3.95
N ARG A 224 -4.73 15.14 4.87
CA ARG A 224 -5.37 16.48 4.84
C ARG A 224 -4.57 17.51 4.05
N ALA A 225 -3.29 17.24 3.79
CA ALA A 225 -2.37 18.16 3.12
C ALA A 225 -2.61 18.26 1.60
#